data_b761c474369f6dd549fb18d13284b9b1
#
_entry.id   b761c474369f6dd549fb18d13284b9b1
#
_cell.length_a   1.000
_cell.length_b   1.000
_cell.length_c   1.000
_cell.angle_alpha   90.00
_cell.angle_beta   90.00
_cell.angle_gamma   90.00
#
_symmetry.space_group_name_H-M   'P 1'
#
loop_
_entity.id
_entity.type
_entity.pdbx_description
1 polymer ?
#
loop_
_entity_poly.entity_id
_entity_poly.type
_entity_poly.pdbx_seq_one_letter_code
_entity_poly.pdbx_strand_id
1 'polypeptide(L)'
;MIMKEGQMMNRQKHFLVSEDAVPPVFAKVLQAKELLATGQAKDVTEVVKMVGISRSVYYKYYRKVQGFSSVNAGRKASINIHMKNIKGTLTKTLEVFANRDMNILTIFQGLAIHSVAVVQIMIDISEATVSVEDVIKEINSLDNIISVELQSIE
;
A
#
# COMPACT_ATOMS: atom_id res chain seq x y z
N MET A 1 25.30 -29.04 27.24
CA MET A 1 24.16 -28.19 26.82
C MET A 1 23.94 -28.39 25.33
N ILE A 2 22.99 -29.25 24.98
CA ILE A 2 22.74 -29.60 23.58
C ILE A 2 21.84 -28.51 23.00
N MET A 3 22.36 -27.71 22.08
CA MET A 3 21.54 -26.79 21.29
C MET A 3 20.62 -27.62 20.41
N LYS A 4 19.30 -27.50 20.62
CA LYS A 4 18.31 -28.07 19.70
C LYS A 4 18.52 -27.44 18.32
N GLU A 5 18.83 -28.30 17.36
CA GLU A 5 18.93 -27.97 15.95
C GLU A 5 17.71 -27.18 15.51
N GLY A 6 17.99 -26.13 14.75
CA GLY A 6 17.10 -25.10 14.40
C GLY A 6 15.79 -25.57 13.79
N GLN A 7 14.73 -24.94 14.21
CA GLN A 7 13.58 -24.76 13.37
C GLN A 7 14.05 -24.09 12.07
N MET A 8 14.21 -24.91 11.02
CA MET A 8 14.30 -24.39 9.65
C MET A 8 13.00 -23.63 9.42
N MET A 9 13.09 -22.31 9.52
CA MET A 9 12.00 -21.45 9.04
C MET A 9 11.75 -21.87 7.60
N ASN A 10 10.62 -22.51 7.36
CA ASN A 10 10.15 -22.85 6.04
C ASN A 10 9.91 -21.52 5.30
N ARG A 11 10.95 -21.02 4.64
CA ARG A 11 10.88 -19.83 3.79
C ARG A 11 10.05 -20.21 2.57
N GLN A 12 8.75 -19.98 2.63
CA GLN A 12 7.92 -20.08 1.45
C GLN A 12 8.49 -19.18 0.36
N LYS A 13 8.90 -19.80 -0.74
CA LYS A 13 9.36 -19.06 -1.91
C LYS A 13 8.12 -18.55 -2.66
N HIS A 14 8.15 -17.29 -3.05
CA HIS A 14 7.14 -16.69 -3.89
C HIS A 14 7.74 -16.37 -5.26
N PHE A 15 6.92 -16.47 -6.29
CA PHE A 15 7.28 -16.11 -7.66
C PHE A 15 6.35 -15.00 -8.12
N LEU A 16 6.90 -13.98 -8.75
CA LEU A 16 6.14 -13.01 -9.50
C LEU A 16 6.02 -13.52 -10.94
N VAL A 17 4.79 -13.74 -11.39
CA VAL A 17 4.52 -14.34 -12.70
C VAL A 17 3.47 -13.51 -13.42
N SER A 18 3.66 -13.30 -14.72
CA SER A 18 2.70 -12.60 -15.58
C SER A 18 1.39 -13.39 -15.70
N GLU A 19 0.25 -12.71 -15.79
CA GLU A 19 -1.08 -13.33 -15.82
C GLU A 19 -1.26 -14.30 -16.99
N ASP A 20 -0.66 -14.00 -18.14
CA ASP A 20 -0.70 -14.84 -19.34
C ASP A 20 0.10 -16.16 -19.20
N ALA A 21 1.00 -16.25 -18.24
CA ALA A 21 1.83 -17.42 -17.96
C ALA A 21 1.26 -18.36 -16.87
N VAL A 22 0.11 -18.02 -16.27
CA VAL A 22 -0.51 -18.83 -15.21
C VAL A 22 -1.84 -19.43 -15.67
N PRO A 23 -2.31 -20.54 -15.03
CA PRO A 23 -3.62 -21.08 -15.31
C PRO A 23 -4.74 -20.03 -15.10
N PRO A 24 -5.74 -19.98 -15.99
CA PRO A 24 -6.85 -19.00 -15.92
C PRO A 24 -7.59 -18.99 -14.58
N VAL A 25 -7.57 -20.09 -13.85
CA VAL A 25 -8.20 -20.20 -12.52
C VAL A 25 -7.58 -19.22 -11.51
N PHE A 26 -6.32 -18.83 -11.66
CA PHE A 26 -5.67 -17.88 -10.75
C PHE A 26 -6.26 -16.47 -10.91
N ALA A 27 -6.46 -16.02 -12.13
CA ALA A 27 -7.15 -14.75 -12.41
C ALA A 27 -8.57 -14.74 -11.82
N LYS A 28 -9.31 -15.84 -11.94
CA LYS A 28 -10.66 -15.98 -11.37
C LYS A 28 -10.65 -15.94 -9.84
N VAL A 29 -9.65 -16.52 -9.20
CA VAL A 29 -9.49 -16.45 -7.74
C VAL A 29 -9.20 -15.01 -7.30
N LEU A 30 -8.33 -14.28 -8.03
CA LEU A 30 -8.06 -12.87 -7.75
C LEU A 30 -9.30 -12.00 -7.92
N GLN A 31 -10.04 -12.18 -9.02
CA GLN A 31 -11.31 -11.49 -9.26
C GLN A 31 -12.32 -11.77 -8.14
N ALA A 32 -12.43 -13.02 -7.69
CA ALA A 32 -13.31 -13.36 -6.57
C ALA A 32 -12.92 -12.63 -5.27
N LYS A 33 -11.62 -12.54 -4.99
CA LYS A 33 -11.12 -11.80 -3.81
C LYS A 33 -11.45 -10.31 -3.88
N GLU A 34 -11.31 -9.71 -5.05
CA GLU A 34 -11.63 -8.30 -5.30
C GLU A 34 -13.12 -8.02 -5.13
N LEU A 35 -13.99 -8.84 -5.72
CA LEU A 35 -15.45 -8.71 -5.58
C LEU A 35 -15.93 -8.83 -4.14
N LEU A 36 -15.29 -9.69 -3.34
CA LEU A 36 -15.56 -9.79 -1.90
C LEU A 36 -15.05 -8.56 -1.14
N ALA A 37 -13.83 -8.10 -1.43
CA ALA A 37 -13.23 -6.96 -0.75
C ALA A 37 -13.98 -5.64 -1.03
N THR A 38 -14.51 -5.48 -2.23
CA THR A 38 -15.30 -4.30 -2.65
C THR A 38 -16.79 -4.39 -2.30
N GLY A 39 -17.24 -5.51 -1.69
CA GLY A 39 -18.64 -5.71 -1.32
C GLY A 39 -19.59 -5.96 -2.50
N GLN A 40 -19.06 -6.24 -3.70
CA GLN A 40 -19.86 -6.61 -4.88
C GLN A 40 -20.39 -8.04 -4.82
N ALA A 41 -19.80 -8.88 -3.96
CA ALA A 41 -20.33 -10.18 -3.58
C ALA A 41 -20.38 -10.24 -2.05
N LYS A 42 -21.47 -10.81 -1.51
CA LYS A 42 -21.69 -10.86 -0.06
C LYS A 42 -20.93 -11.99 0.64
N ASP A 43 -20.68 -13.09 -0.07
CA ASP A 43 -20.01 -14.28 0.46
C ASP A 43 -19.32 -15.11 -0.62
N VAL A 44 -18.54 -16.12 -0.18
CA VAL A 44 -17.81 -17.01 -1.07
C VAL A 44 -18.74 -17.81 -1.97
N THR A 45 -19.93 -18.19 -1.50
CA THR A 45 -20.88 -18.96 -2.28
C THR A 45 -21.38 -18.19 -3.50
N GLU A 46 -21.64 -16.89 -3.33
CA GLU A 46 -22.05 -16.01 -4.41
C GLU A 46 -20.89 -15.72 -5.37
N VAL A 47 -19.73 -15.34 -4.84
CA VAL A 47 -18.60 -14.92 -5.69
C VAL A 47 -18.08 -16.05 -6.57
N VAL A 48 -17.99 -17.30 -6.09
CA VAL A 48 -17.51 -18.41 -6.91
C VAL A 48 -18.43 -18.71 -8.09
N LYS A 49 -19.74 -18.50 -7.92
CA LYS A 49 -20.70 -18.58 -9.03
C LYS A 49 -20.50 -17.47 -10.03
N MET A 50 -20.26 -16.24 -9.57
CA MET A 50 -20.03 -15.08 -10.41
C MET A 50 -18.79 -15.26 -11.31
N VAL A 51 -17.68 -15.77 -10.76
CA VAL A 51 -16.43 -15.97 -11.51
C VAL A 51 -16.31 -17.35 -12.17
N GLY A 52 -17.27 -18.25 -11.95
CA GLY A 52 -17.33 -19.56 -12.59
C GLY A 52 -16.25 -20.54 -12.12
N ILE A 53 -16.04 -20.66 -10.80
CA ILE A 53 -15.19 -21.67 -10.16
C ILE A 53 -15.95 -22.38 -9.04
N SER A 54 -15.43 -23.52 -8.55
CA SER A 54 -15.98 -24.18 -7.37
C SER A 54 -15.43 -23.58 -6.07
N ARG A 55 -16.17 -23.77 -4.96
CA ARG A 55 -15.69 -23.41 -3.61
C ARG A 55 -14.38 -24.10 -3.28
N SER A 56 -14.26 -25.38 -3.64
CA SER A 56 -13.04 -26.18 -3.42
C SER A 56 -11.82 -25.56 -4.11
N VAL A 57 -11.99 -25.13 -5.36
CA VAL A 57 -10.93 -24.45 -6.14
C VAL A 57 -10.58 -23.11 -5.50
N TYR A 58 -11.56 -22.32 -5.09
CA TYR A 58 -11.33 -21.06 -4.41
C TYR A 58 -10.46 -21.24 -3.17
N TYR A 59 -10.85 -22.14 -2.24
CA TYR A 59 -10.10 -22.38 -1.02
C TYR A 59 -8.73 -23.03 -1.24
N LYS A 60 -8.57 -23.84 -2.30
CA LYS A 60 -7.27 -24.40 -2.68
C LYS A 60 -6.24 -23.32 -2.97
N TYR A 61 -6.63 -22.24 -3.61
CA TYR A 61 -5.73 -21.17 -4.09
C TYR A 61 -5.84 -19.86 -3.30
N TYR A 62 -6.86 -19.67 -2.49
CA TYR A 62 -7.16 -18.45 -1.76
C TYR A 62 -5.95 -17.82 -1.04
N ARG A 63 -5.13 -18.65 -0.35
CA ARG A 63 -3.93 -18.19 0.36
C ARG A 63 -2.65 -18.23 -0.48
N LYS A 64 -2.68 -18.88 -1.63
CA LYS A 64 -1.50 -19.14 -2.46
C LYS A 64 -1.35 -18.16 -3.61
N VAL A 65 -2.45 -17.58 -4.07
CA VAL A 65 -2.49 -16.65 -5.17
C VAL A 65 -2.83 -15.26 -4.65
N GLN A 66 -1.95 -14.32 -4.93
CA GLN A 66 -2.15 -12.91 -4.58
C GLN A 66 -1.84 -12.04 -5.80
N GLY A 67 -2.70 -11.06 -6.05
CA GLY A 67 -2.44 -10.06 -7.08
C GLY A 67 -1.28 -9.17 -6.64
N PHE A 68 -0.30 -9.04 -7.51
CA PHE A 68 0.70 -8.00 -7.40
C PHE A 68 0.16 -6.81 -8.20
N SER A 69 -0.56 -5.92 -7.53
CA SER A 69 -1.10 -4.74 -8.20
C SER A 69 0.03 -3.84 -8.69
N SER A 70 -0.23 -3.11 -9.76
CA SER A 70 0.68 -2.07 -10.26
C SER A 70 1.04 -1.02 -9.18
N VAL A 71 0.19 -0.86 -8.18
CA VAL A 71 0.46 -0.06 -6.97
C VAL A 71 1.70 -0.57 -6.22
N ASN A 72 1.96 -1.88 -6.23
CA ASN A 72 3.17 -2.46 -5.65
C ASN A 72 4.38 -2.44 -6.60
N ALA A 73 4.15 -2.26 -7.91
CA ALA A 73 5.19 -2.12 -8.93
C ALA A 73 5.46 -0.65 -9.32
N GLY A 74 4.60 0.28 -8.89
CA GLY A 74 4.72 1.70 -9.14
C GLY A 74 5.89 2.34 -8.38
N ARG A 75 6.36 3.47 -8.90
CA ARG A 75 7.37 4.28 -8.20
C ARG A 75 6.77 4.83 -6.91
N LYS A 76 7.47 4.66 -5.80
CA LYS A 76 7.04 5.10 -4.48
C LYS A 76 8.06 6.05 -3.87
N ALA A 77 7.58 6.99 -3.08
CA ALA A 77 8.43 7.83 -2.27
C ALA A 77 8.00 7.74 -0.79
N SER A 78 8.97 7.70 0.10
CA SER A 78 8.76 7.78 1.54
C SER A 78 9.25 9.12 2.05
N ILE A 79 8.40 9.84 2.78
CA ILE A 79 8.64 11.22 3.23
C ILE A 79 8.35 11.29 4.73
N ASN A 80 9.26 11.91 5.48
CA ASN A 80 9.04 12.29 6.87
C ASN A 80 8.75 13.79 6.97
N ILE A 81 7.71 14.15 7.68
CA ILE A 81 7.28 15.52 7.87
C ILE A 81 7.25 15.83 9.36
N HIS A 82 8.02 16.82 9.79
CA HIS A 82 7.94 17.38 11.14
C HIS A 82 7.05 18.61 11.10
N MET A 83 6.00 18.62 11.88
CA MET A 83 5.04 19.72 11.91
C MET A 83 4.63 20.08 13.34
N LYS A 84 4.21 21.33 13.53
CA LYS A 84 3.57 21.73 14.79
C LYS A 84 2.23 21.00 14.93
N ASN A 85 1.96 20.51 16.13
CA ASN A 85 0.71 19.80 16.44
C ASN A 85 -0.47 20.79 16.56
N ILE A 86 -0.85 21.38 15.44
CA ILE A 86 -1.94 22.36 15.32
C ILE A 86 -3.02 21.77 14.42
N LYS A 87 -4.27 21.95 14.81
CA LYS A 87 -5.43 21.47 14.04
C LYS A 87 -5.38 21.97 12.60
N GLY A 88 -5.62 21.07 11.64
CA GLY A 88 -5.64 21.37 10.20
C GLY A 88 -4.29 21.32 9.50
N THR A 89 -3.14 21.30 10.21
CA THR A 89 -1.83 21.22 9.57
C THR A 89 -1.68 19.96 8.72
N LEU A 90 -2.04 18.79 9.27
CA LEU A 90 -2.00 17.54 8.53
C LEU A 90 -2.95 17.56 7.33
N THR A 91 -4.17 18.07 7.50
CA THR A 91 -5.15 18.15 6.40
C THR A 91 -4.60 18.95 5.22
N LYS A 92 -4.07 20.14 5.47
CA LYS A 92 -3.44 20.96 4.41
C LYS A 92 -2.27 20.26 3.73
N THR A 93 -1.47 19.49 4.48
CA THR A 93 -0.36 18.72 3.93
C THR A 93 -0.87 17.62 3.01
N LEU A 94 -1.93 16.89 3.39
CA LEU A 94 -2.51 15.83 2.58
C LEU A 94 -3.17 16.35 1.30
N GLU A 95 -3.76 17.56 1.34
CA GLU A 95 -4.33 18.23 0.17
C GLU A 95 -3.28 18.50 -0.91
N VAL A 96 -2.02 18.77 -0.55
CA VAL A 96 -0.93 18.96 -1.53
C VAL A 96 -0.73 17.70 -2.36
N PHE A 97 -0.69 16.52 -1.73
CA PHE A 97 -0.56 15.25 -2.44
C PHE A 97 -1.74 14.98 -3.36
N ALA A 98 -2.96 15.19 -2.86
CA ALA A 98 -4.19 14.99 -3.63
C ALA A 98 -4.26 15.90 -4.88
N ASN A 99 -3.84 17.15 -4.75
CA ASN A 99 -3.84 18.12 -5.85
C ASN A 99 -2.75 17.85 -6.91
N ARG A 100 -1.84 16.92 -6.65
CA ARG A 100 -0.72 16.54 -7.54
C ARG A 100 -0.83 15.12 -8.08
N ASP A 101 -2.02 14.52 -8.00
CA ASP A 101 -2.30 13.14 -8.44
C ASP A 101 -1.37 12.09 -7.81
N MET A 102 -0.97 12.35 -6.56
CA MET A 102 -0.17 11.43 -5.75
C MET A 102 -1.06 10.65 -4.79
N ASN A 103 -1.07 9.34 -4.92
CA ASN A 103 -1.88 8.49 -4.05
C ASN A 103 -1.12 8.15 -2.76
N ILE A 104 -1.74 8.40 -1.61
CA ILE A 104 -1.17 8.05 -0.31
C ILE A 104 -1.38 6.56 -0.06
N LEU A 105 -0.31 5.81 0.07
CA LEU A 105 -0.30 4.37 0.32
C LEU A 105 -0.36 4.05 1.81
N THR A 106 0.44 4.75 2.60
CA THR A 106 0.45 4.63 4.06
C THR A 106 0.70 5.99 4.69
N ILE A 107 0.13 6.18 5.87
CA ILE A 107 0.39 7.31 6.73
C ILE A 107 0.55 6.82 8.16
N PHE A 108 1.58 7.27 8.84
CA PHE A 108 1.82 7.02 10.24
C PHE A 108 2.14 8.33 10.95
N GLN A 109 1.39 8.64 11.99
CA GLN A 109 1.64 9.80 12.84
C GLN A 109 1.89 9.32 14.26
N GLY A 110 3.07 9.64 14.80
CA GLY A 110 3.39 9.42 16.20
C GLY A 110 2.68 10.42 17.12
N LEU A 111 2.70 10.14 18.41
CA LEU A 111 2.26 11.11 19.42
C LEU A 111 3.16 12.35 19.37
N ALA A 112 2.53 13.53 19.47
CA ALA A 112 3.28 14.77 19.49
C ALA A 112 4.14 14.87 20.77
N ILE A 113 5.42 15.21 20.59
CA ILE A 113 6.38 15.47 21.67
C ILE A 113 6.78 16.94 21.59
N HIS A 114 6.68 17.66 22.71
CA HIS A 114 6.95 19.11 22.74
C HIS A 114 6.22 19.91 21.66
N SER A 115 4.95 19.56 21.43
CA SER A 115 4.09 20.19 20.41
C SER A 115 4.54 19.96 18.95
N VAL A 116 5.44 19.01 18.69
CA VAL A 116 5.87 18.60 17.37
C VAL A 116 5.36 17.19 17.09
N ALA A 117 4.65 17.03 15.97
CA ALA A 117 4.25 15.74 15.43
C ALA A 117 5.18 15.34 14.29
N VAL A 118 5.52 14.05 14.23
CA VAL A 118 6.23 13.46 13.10
C VAL A 118 5.26 12.60 12.33
N VAL A 119 5.13 12.88 11.04
CA VAL A 119 4.25 12.14 10.12
C VAL A 119 5.11 11.50 9.06
N GLN A 120 5.03 10.18 8.96
CA GLN A 120 5.65 9.42 7.88
C GLN A 120 4.59 9.07 6.85
N ILE A 121 4.85 9.39 5.59
CA ILE A 121 3.93 9.16 4.48
C ILE A 121 4.65 8.40 3.39
N MET A 122 4.04 7.33 2.90
CA MET A 122 4.43 6.66 1.66
C MET A 122 3.42 6.97 0.59
N ILE A 123 3.88 7.43 -0.55
CA ILE A 123 3.06 7.84 -1.70
C ILE A 123 3.43 7.05 -2.95
N ASP A 124 2.44 6.77 -3.78
CA ASP A 124 2.64 6.35 -5.16
C ASP A 124 2.83 7.59 -6.04
N ILE A 125 3.93 7.62 -6.75
CA ILE A 125 4.31 8.72 -7.63
C ILE A 125 4.34 8.33 -9.11
N SER A 126 3.75 7.18 -9.45
CA SER A 126 3.74 6.65 -10.82
C SER A 126 3.02 7.57 -11.81
N GLU A 127 1.93 8.21 -11.35
CA GLU A 127 1.10 9.14 -12.14
C GLU A 127 1.29 10.60 -11.74
N ALA A 128 2.29 10.88 -10.91
CA ALA A 128 2.54 12.24 -10.42
C ALA A 128 2.82 13.21 -11.57
N THR A 129 2.15 14.36 -11.54
CA THR A 129 2.27 15.41 -12.56
C THR A 129 3.46 16.34 -12.32
N VAL A 130 4.06 16.27 -11.14
CA VAL A 130 5.22 17.08 -10.72
C VAL A 130 6.25 16.22 -10.01
N SER A 131 7.46 16.73 -9.84
CA SER A 131 8.51 16.00 -9.12
C SER A 131 8.24 15.94 -7.61
N VAL A 132 8.77 14.92 -6.94
CA VAL A 132 8.68 14.79 -5.47
C VAL A 132 9.36 15.98 -4.78
N GLU A 133 10.45 16.45 -5.34
CA GLU A 133 11.20 17.60 -4.84
C GLU A 133 10.37 18.89 -4.85
N ASP A 134 9.54 19.10 -5.88
CA ASP A 134 8.66 20.27 -5.96
C ASP A 134 7.53 20.19 -4.94
N VAL A 135 6.98 18.99 -4.72
CA VAL A 135 5.98 18.74 -3.67
C VAL A 135 6.57 18.97 -2.28
N ILE A 136 7.79 18.52 -2.04
CA ILE A 136 8.50 18.78 -0.77
C ILE A 136 8.68 20.28 -0.53
N LYS A 137 9.06 21.05 -1.55
CA LYS A 137 9.16 22.52 -1.45
C LYS A 137 7.82 23.16 -1.14
N GLU A 138 6.75 22.72 -1.81
CA GLU A 138 5.39 23.20 -1.56
C GLU A 138 4.95 22.93 -0.12
N ILE A 139 5.14 21.70 0.38
CA ILE A 139 4.82 21.34 1.77
C ILE A 139 5.65 22.17 2.76
N ASN A 140 6.96 22.34 2.52
CA ASN A 140 7.82 23.16 3.37
C ASN A 140 7.35 24.64 3.44
N SER A 141 6.63 25.12 2.45
CA SER A 141 6.09 26.48 2.44
C SER A 141 4.80 26.66 3.22
N LEU A 142 4.16 25.56 3.65
CA LEU A 142 2.94 25.62 4.44
C LEU A 142 3.22 26.10 5.86
N ASP A 143 2.24 26.81 6.42
CA ASP A 143 2.27 27.17 7.83
C ASP A 143 2.37 25.95 8.73
N ASN A 144 3.14 26.08 9.80
CA ASN A 144 3.32 25.04 10.82
C ASN A 144 4.12 23.80 10.39
N ILE A 145 4.65 23.75 9.19
CA ILE A 145 5.66 22.75 8.80
C ILE A 145 7.04 23.21 9.32
N ILE A 146 7.75 22.27 9.95
CA ILE A 146 9.09 22.50 10.49
C ILE A 146 10.14 22.03 9.49
N SER A 147 9.99 20.79 9.00
CA SER A 147 10.85 20.22 7.97
C SER A 147 10.17 19.09 7.23
N VAL A 148 10.59 18.85 6.00
CA VAL A 148 10.18 17.72 5.17
C VAL A 148 11.44 17.03 4.64
N GLU A 149 11.54 15.73 4.84
CA GLU A 149 12.70 14.93 4.48
C GLU A 149 12.28 13.76 3.58
N LEU A 150 12.88 13.68 2.40
CA LEU A 150 12.75 12.51 1.54
C LEU A 150 13.62 11.39 2.11
N GLN A 151 13.00 10.22 2.39
CA GLN A 151 13.70 9.06 2.93
C GLN A 151 14.15 8.10 1.84
N SER A 152 13.26 7.81 0.89
CA SER A 152 13.56 6.93 -0.24
C SER A 152 12.67 7.23 -1.44
N ILE A 153 13.16 6.87 -2.63
CA ILE A 153 12.39 6.69 -3.86
C ILE A 153 12.73 5.29 -4.37
N GLU A 154 11.67 4.47 -4.61
CA GLU A 154 11.78 3.08 -5.08
C GLU A 154 11.00 2.88 -6.38
#